data_2885fb37bdf22be3df317d59cb2f9ef8
#
_entry.id   2885fb37bdf22be3df317d59cb2f9ef8
#
_cell.length_a   1.000
_cell.length_b   1.000
_cell.length_c   1.000
_cell.angle_alpha   90.00
_cell.angle_beta   90.00
_cell.angle_gamma   90.00
#
_symmetry.space_group_name_H-M   'P 1'
#
loop_
_entity.id
_entity.type
_entity.pdbx_description
1 polymer ?
#
loop_
_entity_poly.entity_id
_entity_poly.type
_entity_poly.pdbx_seq_one_letter_code
_entity_poly.pdbx_strand_id
1 'polypeptide(L)'
;MPRGMGRGRGAVEKPKDFGGVMKKLVKFCSRYIPVMILALVLGAAGTVCQIIGPDKLKDMTNEITKGLPAMVHGKPVMNSIDMDAVSRIAWLLVALYVGYALLSYLQSWLMANVTQRTAQQLREAISQKINRLPLKYFDKVSYGDVLSRITNDVDAIGQTLGQSVGSLITSVTLFFGALIMMFYNNVTMTLCAIGSALLGLIIMGVIMKVSQKYFTRQQVALGDVNGHVEEMYTGHTVVKAYCGEERSIEQFEKYNNDLYVSGWKSQFLSGLMMPIMNFVGNFGYVVVCVVGAVLAMDGKIEFGVIVAFMMYIRLFTQPLSQFAQAFQNLQRCAAASERVFGFLDEPELADETGKQALLGVGADGKPQPVRGDVEFSHVRFGYDADKTIINDFSASVKAGQKVAIVGPTGAGKTTMVNLLMRFYEISGGTISIDGIDTKSVPRWNVHDQFSMVLQDTWVFRGTVRENIAYSKKDVTDEQIVAACQAVGLHHYIMSLPNGYDTVLDDKASLSQGQRQLLTIARAMVEDAPILILDEATSSVDTRTEELIQKAMDALTVGRTSFVIAHRLSTIRDADMILVMNGGDIVERGTHEELLAKGGFYADIYNSQFTLAE
;
A
#
# COMPACT_ATOMS: atom_id res chain seq x y z
N MET A 1 -3.61 -0.23 22.19
CA MET A 1 -2.79 -0.25 20.94
C MET A 1 -2.04 -1.57 20.88
N PRO A 2 -2.25 -2.43 19.90
CA PRO A 2 -1.44 -3.63 19.75
C PRO A 2 -0.06 -3.22 19.25
N ARG A 3 0.97 -3.65 19.98
CA ARG A 3 2.36 -3.54 19.58
C ARG A 3 2.58 -4.39 18.32
N GLY A 4 2.43 -3.78 17.15
CA GLY A 4 2.93 -4.33 15.91
C GLY A 4 4.45 -4.33 15.97
N MET A 5 5.04 -5.51 16.16
CA MET A 5 6.46 -5.72 15.91
C MET A 5 6.73 -5.31 14.46
N GLY A 6 7.28 -4.11 14.26
CA GLY A 6 7.86 -3.68 13.00
C GLY A 6 9.03 -4.59 12.65
N ARG A 7 8.76 -5.68 11.93
CA ARG A 7 9.81 -6.41 11.22
C ARG A 7 10.43 -5.45 10.23
N GLY A 8 11.72 -5.14 10.44
CA GLY A 8 12.49 -4.22 9.64
C GLY A 8 12.28 -4.47 8.13
N ARG A 9 11.72 -3.47 7.46
CA ARG A 9 11.52 -3.39 6.01
C ARG A 9 12.87 -3.21 5.29
N GLY A 10 13.75 -4.20 5.33
CA GLY A 10 15.08 -4.11 4.71
C GLY A 10 15.51 -5.28 3.83
N ALA A 11 14.94 -6.46 4.00
CA ALA A 11 15.21 -7.58 3.13
C ALA A 11 14.14 -7.62 2.03
N VAL A 12 14.55 -7.67 0.77
CA VAL A 12 13.65 -8.04 -0.34
C VAL A 12 13.10 -9.43 0.00
N GLU A 13 11.87 -9.48 0.53
CA GLU A 13 11.20 -10.75 0.82
C GLU A 13 11.12 -11.53 -0.50
N LYS A 14 11.73 -12.71 -0.52
CA LYS A 14 11.60 -13.59 -1.67
C LYS A 14 10.16 -14.10 -1.69
N PRO A 15 9.46 -14.03 -2.82
CA PRO A 15 8.12 -14.57 -2.93
C PRO A 15 8.14 -16.07 -2.61
N LYS A 16 7.13 -16.53 -1.85
CA LYS A 16 6.98 -17.95 -1.47
C LYS A 16 6.64 -18.82 -2.69
N ASP A 17 5.80 -18.27 -3.59
CA ASP A 17 5.37 -18.91 -4.83
C ASP A 17 5.52 -17.94 -6.02
N PHE A 18 6.73 -17.87 -6.57
CA PHE A 18 7.01 -17.00 -7.73
C PHE A 18 6.13 -17.36 -8.95
N GLY A 19 5.96 -18.65 -9.25
CA GLY A 19 5.24 -19.08 -10.45
C GLY A 19 3.75 -18.81 -10.37
N GLY A 20 3.11 -19.15 -9.24
CA GLY A 20 1.69 -18.94 -9.03
C GLY A 20 1.32 -17.45 -9.03
N VAL A 21 2.13 -16.61 -8.39
CA VAL A 21 1.89 -15.17 -8.32
C VAL A 21 2.06 -14.50 -9.70
N MET A 22 3.10 -14.87 -10.45
CA MET A 22 3.30 -14.35 -11.81
C MET A 22 2.17 -14.78 -12.76
N LYS A 23 1.64 -16.01 -12.60
CA LYS A 23 0.46 -16.46 -13.35
C LYS A 23 -0.79 -15.63 -13.03
N LYS A 24 -1.01 -15.28 -11.74
CA LYS A 24 -2.10 -14.38 -11.34
C LYS A 24 -1.94 -13.00 -11.96
N LEU A 25 -0.73 -12.43 -11.94
CA LEU A 25 -0.45 -11.13 -12.56
C LEU A 25 -0.71 -11.16 -14.08
N VAL A 26 -0.22 -12.18 -14.78
CA VAL A 26 -0.48 -12.34 -16.23
C VAL A 26 -1.97 -12.50 -16.51
N LYS A 27 -2.71 -13.27 -15.68
CA LYS A 27 -4.16 -13.41 -15.78
C LYS A 27 -4.87 -12.07 -15.57
N PHE A 28 -4.43 -11.26 -14.60
CA PHE A 28 -4.98 -9.93 -14.37
C PHE A 28 -4.74 -8.99 -15.56
N CYS A 29 -3.55 -9.07 -16.19
CA CYS A 29 -3.19 -8.30 -17.38
C CYS A 29 -3.76 -8.90 -18.69
N SER A 30 -4.58 -9.96 -18.63
CA SER A 30 -5.01 -10.73 -19.81
C SER A 30 -5.58 -9.87 -20.95
N ARG A 31 -6.35 -8.84 -20.61
CA ARG A 31 -6.92 -7.87 -21.58
C ARG A 31 -5.86 -7.11 -22.36
N TYR A 32 -4.68 -6.90 -21.78
CA TYR A 32 -3.60 -6.12 -22.38
C TYR A 32 -2.52 -6.98 -23.04
N ILE A 33 -2.60 -8.32 -22.93
CA ILE A 33 -1.62 -9.24 -23.52
C ILE A 33 -1.40 -8.99 -25.02
N PRO A 34 -2.43 -8.78 -25.87
CA PRO A 34 -2.20 -8.51 -27.30
C PRO A 34 -1.35 -7.25 -27.54
N VAL A 35 -1.61 -6.18 -26.77
CA VAL A 35 -0.85 -4.93 -26.86
C VAL A 35 0.59 -5.12 -26.35
N MET A 36 0.76 -5.90 -25.28
CA MET A 36 2.09 -6.24 -24.76
C MET A 36 2.90 -7.04 -25.77
N ILE A 37 2.30 -8.06 -26.40
CA ILE A 37 2.96 -8.85 -27.46
C ILE A 37 3.35 -7.95 -28.62
N LEU A 38 2.47 -7.08 -29.09
CA LEU A 38 2.78 -6.13 -30.16
C LEU A 38 3.97 -5.23 -29.76
N ALA A 39 3.98 -4.68 -28.54
CA ALA A 39 5.08 -3.86 -28.07
C ALA A 39 6.41 -4.64 -28.02
N LEU A 40 6.39 -5.89 -27.57
CA LEU A 40 7.57 -6.76 -27.53
C LEU A 40 8.10 -7.08 -28.95
N VAL A 41 7.20 -7.33 -29.89
CA VAL A 41 7.56 -7.55 -31.29
C VAL A 41 8.19 -6.31 -31.92
N LEU A 42 7.61 -5.12 -31.65
CA LEU A 42 8.18 -3.85 -32.12
C LEU A 42 9.56 -3.60 -31.52
N GLY A 43 9.75 -3.90 -30.24
CA GLY A 43 11.06 -3.78 -29.59
C GLY A 43 12.09 -4.74 -30.16
N ALA A 44 11.71 -5.98 -30.41
CA ALA A 44 12.59 -6.96 -31.06
C ALA A 44 12.95 -6.53 -32.49
N ALA A 45 11.98 -6.08 -33.27
CA ALA A 45 12.21 -5.58 -34.63
C ALA A 45 13.14 -4.34 -34.65
N GLY A 46 12.93 -3.39 -33.73
CA GLY A 46 13.83 -2.27 -33.56
C GLY A 46 15.26 -2.72 -33.22
N THR A 47 15.41 -3.67 -32.29
CA THR A 47 16.71 -4.21 -31.91
C THR A 47 17.41 -4.92 -33.08
N VAL A 48 16.67 -5.58 -33.97
CA VAL A 48 17.24 -6.18 -35.20
C VAL A 48 17.82 -5.09 -36.11
N CYS A 49 17.14 -3.94 -36.27
CA CYS A 49 17.69 -2.80 -37.01
C CYS A 49 19.04 -2.32 -36.40
N GLN A 50 19.14 -2.30 -35.07
CA GLN A 50 20.37 -1.93 -34.36
C GLN A 50 21.50 -2.95 -34.59
N ILE A 51 21.19 -4.28 -34.64
CA ILE A 51 22.15 -5.36 -34.81
C ILE A 51 22.74 -5.37 -36.24
N ILE A 52 21.96 -4.96 -37.24
CA ILE A 52 22.42 -4.87 -38.63
C ILE A 52 23.40 -3.70 -38.85
N GLY A 53 23.30 -2.66 -38.03
CA GLY A 53 24.14 -1.45 -38.14
C GLY A 53 25.64 -1.71 -38.26
N PRO A 54 26.26 -2.48 -37.33
CA PRO A 54 27.68 -2.80 -37.40
C PRO A 54 28.11 -3.55 -38.68
N ASP A 55 27.24 -4.42 -39.23
CA ASP A 55 27.53 -5.12 -40.46
C ASP A 55 27.55 -4.15 -41.66
N LYS A 56 26.64 -3.23 -41.73
CA LYS A 56 26.61 -2.19 -42.79
C LYS A 56 27.76 -1.18 -42.60
N LEU A 57 28.19 -0.91 -41.35
CA LEU A 57 29.38 -0.12 -41.10
C LEU A 57 30.66 -0.87 -41.55
N LYS A 58 30.73 -2.22 -41.43
CA LYS A 58 31.76 -3.06 -42.02
C LYS A 58 31.84 -2.85 -43.53
N ASP A 59 30.69 -2.95 -44.23
CA ASP A 59 30.61 -2.76 -45.65
C ASP A 59 31.10 -1.37 -46.08
N MET A 60 30.67 -0.32 -45.38
CA MET A 60 31.13 1.05 -45.62
C MET A 60 32.65 1.21 -45.40
N THR A 61 33.18 0.64 -44.32
CA THR A 61 34.63 0.68 -44.03
C THR A 61 35.44 -0.03 -45.13
N ASN A 62 34.95 -1.16 -45.61
CA ASN A 62 35.63 -1.88 -46.66
C ASN A 62 35.61 -1.10 -47.99
N GLU A 63 34.55 -0.42 -48.37
CA GLU A 63 34.53 0.45 -49.57
C GLU A 63 35.49 1.63 -49.42
N ILE A 64 35.60 2.24 -48.26
CA ILE A 64 36.59 3.31 -47.99
C ILE A 64 38.01 2.77 -48.09
N THR A 65 38.30 1.58 -47.49
CA THR A 65 39.66 1.00 -47.51
C THR A 65 40.09 0.58 -48.91
N LYS A 66 39.20 0.14 -49.79
CA LYS A 66 39.50 -0.17 -51.22
C LYS A 66 39.96 1.06 -51.98
N GLY A 67 39.46 2.25 -51.64
CA GLY A 67 39.84 3.50 -52.26
C GLY A 67 41.08 4.17 -51.74
N LEU A 68 41.67 3.64 -50.63
CA LEU A 68 42.91 4.20 -50.08
C LEU A 68 44.11 3.89 -50.97
N PRO A 69 45.13 4.79 -51.03
CA PRO A 69 46.35 4.55 -51.80
C PRO A 69 47.03 3.26 -51.31
N ALA A 70 47.20 2.30 -52.22
CA ALA A 70 47.91 1.06 -51.94
C ALA A 70 49.29 1.10 -52.60
N MET A 71 50.33 0.66 -51.89
CA MET A 71 51.66 0.46 -52.49
C MET A 71 51.68 -0.88 -53.23
N VAL A 72 51.59 -0.80 -54.55
CA VAL A 72 51.71 -1.97 -55.44
C VAL A 72 53.06 -1.87 -56.16
N HIS A 73 53.93 -2.83 -55.92
CA HIS A 73 55.30 -2.88 -56.50
C HIS A 73 56.13 -1.58 -56.26
N GLY A 74 55.99 -0.98 -55.07
CA GLY A 74 56.79 0.23 -54.71
C GLY A 74 56.27 1.54 -55.31
N LYS A 75 55.14 1.54 -56.03
CA LYS A 75 54.49 2.73 -56.56
C LYS A 75 53.14 2.97 -55.85
N PRO A 76 52.82 4.19 -55.41
CA PRO A 76 51.51 4.49 -54.89
C PRO A 76 50.48 4.47 -56.03
N VAL A 77 49.52 3.54 -55.97
CA VAL A 77 48.37 3.54 -56.83
C VAL A 77 47.25 4.27 -56.12
N MET A 78 46.82 5.43 -56.67
CA MET A 78 45.66 6.16 -56.16
C MET A 78 44.40 5.50 -56.73
N ASN A 79 43.66 4.81 -55.83
CA ASN A 79 42.28 4.42 -56.12
C ASN A 79 41.33 5.56 -55.67
N SER A 80 40.28 5.81 -56.40
CA SER A 80 39.24 6.73 -55.95
C SER A 80 38.24 6.02 -55.07
N ILE A 81 37.88 6.61 -53.91
CA ILE A 81 36.78 6.12 -53.06
C ILE A 81 35.47 6.27 -53.80
N ASP A 82 34.69 5.20 -53.92
CA ASP A 82 33.34 5.26 -54.44
C ASP A 82 32.42 5.94 -53.44
N MET A 83 32.30 7.30 -53.59
CA MET A 83 31.47 8.11 -52.72
C MET A 83 29.99 7.80 -52.89
N ASP A 84 29.53 7.30 -54.02
CA ASP A 84 28.14 6.92 -54.24
C ASP A 84 27.76 5.65 -53.48
N ALA A 85 28.66 4.67 -53.43
CA ALA A 85 28.51 3.46 -52.63
C ALA A 85 28.52 3.80 -51.13
N VAL A 86 29.46 4.62 -50.65
CA VAL A 86 29.56 5.09 -49.28
C VAL A 86 28.28 5.86 -48.87
N SER A 87 27.80 6.77 -49.72
CA SER A 87 26.59 7.55 -49.50
C SER A 87 25.34 6.67 -49.36
N ARG A 88 25.17 5.67 -50.24
CA ARG A 88 24.07 4.71 -50.16
C ARG A 88 24.05 3.94 -48.87
N ILE A 89 25.22 3.45 -48.41
CA ILE A 89 25.32 2.73 -47.14
C ILE A 89 25.05 3.67 -45.97
N ALA A 90 25.55 4.92 -46.02
CA ALA A 90 25.31 5.92 -44.98
C ALA A 90 23.80 6.23 -44.83
N TRP A 91 23.08 6.43 -45.94
CA TRP A 91 21.63 6.63 -45.89
C TRP A 91 20.88 5.40 -45.39
N LEU A 92 21.34 4.17 -45.72
CA LEU A 92 20.77 2.94 -45.16
C LEU A 92 20.98 2.87 -43.65
N LEU A 93 22.18 3.22 -43.13
CA LEU A 93 22.45 3.28 -41.68
C LEU A 93 21.54 4.31 -40.98
N VAL A 94 21.38 5.51 -41.58
CA VAL A 94 20.45 6.51 -41.04
C VAL A 94 19.02 5.94 -41.01
N ALA A 95 18.55 5.31 -42.05
CA ALA A 95 17.23 4.68 -42.11
C ALA A 95 17.06 3.59 -41.03
N LEU A 96 18.07 2.74 -40.80
CA LEU A 96 18.05 1.69 -39.76
C LEU A 96 17.99 2.30 -38.36
N TYR A 97 18.81 3.33 -38.05
CA TYR A 97 18.80 3.96 -36.75
C TYR A 97 17.52 4.80 -36.48
N VAL A 98 16.98 5.47 -37.50
CA VAL A 98 15.68 6.13 -37.40
C VAL A 98 14.56 5.09 -37.19
N GLY A 99 14.62 3.98 -37.93
CA GLY A 99 13.69 2.86 -37.74
C GLY A 99 13.74 2.30 -36.34
N TYR A 100 14.94 2.06 -35.80
CA TYR A 100 15.13 1.65 -34.40
C TYR A 100 14.52 2.64 -33.41
N ALA A 101 14.79 3.94 -33.59
CA ALA A 101 14.28 4.98 -32.69
C ALA A 101 12.74 5.04 -32.71
N LEU A 102 12.12 4.98 -33.89
CA LEU A 102 10.66 4.99 -34.04
C LEU A 102 10.00 3.75 -33.43
N LEU A 103 10.55 2.56 -33.70
CA LEU A 103 10.03 1.31 -33.15
C LEU A 103 10.17 1.26 -31.62
N SER A 104 11.31 1.69 -31.07
CA SER A 104 11.54 1.79 -29.63
C SER A 104 10.63 2.81 -28.96
N TYR A 105 10.39 3.96 -29.61
CA TYR A 105 9.44 4.96 -29.13
C TYR A 105 8.02 4.37 -29.07
N LEU A 106 7.58 3.71 -30.12
CA LEU A 106 6.25 3.11 -30.18
C LEU A 106 6.08 1.98 -29.14
N GLN A 107 7.10 1.14 -28.98
CA GLN A 107 7.16 0.13 -27.90
C GLN A 107 6.99 0.77 -26.53
N SER A 108 7.78 1.81 -26.24
CA SER A 108 7.76 2.49 -24.94
C SER A 108 6.41 3.15 -24.68
N TRP A 109 5.81 3.77 -25.68
CA TRP A 109 4.49 4.39 -25.59
C TRP A 109 3.38 3.37 -25.30
N LEU A 110 3.39 2.22 -25.99
CA LEU A 110 2.43 1.14 -25.76
C LEU A 110 2.58 0.57 -24.34
N MET A 111 3.82 0.29 -23.91
CA MET A 111 4.08 -0.26 -22.59
C MET A 111 3.73 0.71 -21.47
N ALA A 112 3.97 2.02 -21.65
CA ALA A 112 3.56 3.03 -20.68
C ALA A 112 2.04 3.06 -20.48
N ASN A 113 1.27 3.00 -21.58
CA ASN A 113 -0.20 2.94 -21.52
C ASN A 113 -0.70 1.69 -20.79
N VAL A 114 -0.15 0.50 -21.13
CA VAL A 114 -0.52 -0.75 -20.46
C VAL A 114 -0.22 -0.68 -18.97
N THR A 115 0.98 -0.21 -18.62
CA THR A 115 1.44 -0.09 -17.23
C THR A 115 0.52 0.79 -16.40
N GLN A 116 0.20 2.00 -16.89
CA GLN A 116 -0.63 2.95 -16.14
C GLN A 116 -2.07 2.45 -15.99
N ARG A 117 -2.64 1.83 -17.02
CA ARG A 117 -3.98 1.23 -16.92
C ARG A 117 -4.01 0.04 -15.95
N THR A 118 -2.97 -0.80 -15.94
CA THR A 118 -2.87 -1.91 -14.99
C THR A 118 -2.74 -1.38 -13.55
N ALA A 119 -1.91 -0.37 -13.32
CA ALA A 119 -1.77 0.27 -12.01
C ALA A 119 -3.08 0.92 -11.54
N GLN A 120 -3.81 1.60 -12.43
CA GLN A 120 -5.13 2.15 -12.14
C GLN A 120 -6.11 1.06 -11.72
N GLN A 121 -6.20 -0.04 -12.48
CA GLN A 121 -7.12 -1.15 -12.16
C GLN A 121 -6.76 -1.85 -10.84
N LEU A 122 -5.46 -2.02 -10.54
CA LEU A 122 -5.04 -2.58 -9.25
C LEU A 122 -5.44 -1.68 -8.08
N ARG A 123 -5.22 -0.36 -8.19
CA ARG A 123 -5.63 0.60 -7.16
C ARG A 123 -7.14 0.63 -6.98
N GLU A 124 -7.90 0.59 -8.06
CA GLU A 124 -9.36 0.51 -8.02
C GLU A 124 -9.83 -0.78 -7.34
N ALA A 125 -9.27 -1.94 -7.72
CA ALA A 125 -9.59 -3.22 -7.10
C ALA A 125 -9.26 -3.23 -5.60
N ILE A 126 -8.11 -2.67 -5.19
CA ILE A 126 -7.74 -2.55 -3.77
C ILE A 126 -8.71 -1.63 -3.03
N SER A 127 -9.07 -0.47 -3.61
CA SER A 127 -10.01 0.48 -3.02
C SER A 127 -11.40 -0.13 -2.82
N GLN A 128 -11.92 -0.84 -3.82
CA GLN A 128 -13.18 -1.56 -3.71
C GLN A 128 -13.11 -2.66 -2.65
N LYS A 129 -11.98 -3.39 -2.59
CA LYS A 129 -11.76 -4.45 -1.61
C LYS A 129 -11.76 -3.94 -0.18
N ILE A 130 -11.15 -2.77 0.08
CA ILE A 130 -11.14 -2.14 1.41
C ILE A 130 -12.57 -1.99 1.94
N ASN A 131 -13.51 -1.53 1.10
CA ASN A 131 -14.90 -1.32 1.49
C ASN A 131 -15.72 -2.61 1.66
N ARG A 132 -15.21 -3.76 1.19
CA ARG A 132 -15.90 -5.06 1.27
C ARG A 132 -15.31 -5.99 2.33
N LEU A 133 -14.16 -5.64 2.87
CA LEU A 133 -13.52 -6.44 3.91
C LEU A 133 -14.21 -6.27 5.27
N PRO A 134 -14.30 -7.34 6.09
CA PRO A 134 -14.78 -7.25 7.45
C PRO A 134 -13.81 -6.45 8.33
N LEU A 135 -14.32 -5.74 9.35
CA LEU A 135 -13.49 -5.00 10.31
C LEU A 135 -12.44 -5.87 11.00
N LYS A 136 -12.76 -7.16 11.22
CA LYS A 136 -11.82 -8.16 11.76
C LYS A 136 -10.49 -8.23 11.01
N TYR A 137 -10.46 -7.91 9.72
CA TYR A 137 -9.23 -7.85 8.95
C TYR A 137 -8.34 -6.68 9.40
N PHE A 138 -8.95 -5.50 9.60
CA PHE A 138 -8.24 -4.28 9.98
C PHE A 138 -7.78 -4.29 11.45
N ASP A 139 -8.37 -5.13 12.31
CA ASP A 139 -7.85 -5.35 13.67
C ASP A 139 -6.45 -5.99 13.68
N LYS A 140 -6.12 -6.76 12.64
CA LYS A 140 -4.87 -7.52 12.50
C LYS A 140 -3.83 -6.85 11.61
N VAL A 141 -4.24 -5.93 10.75
CA VAL A 141 -3.40 -5.30 9.73
C VAL A 141 -3.33 -3.80 9.96
N SER A 142 -2.11 -3.25 9.93
CA SER A 142 -1.93 -1.81 10.09
C SER A 142 -2.41 -1.02 8.86
N TYR A 143 -2.95 0.18 9.07
CA TYR A 143 -3.30 1.10 7.97
C TYR A 143 -2.11 1.37 7.04
N GLY A 144 -0.90 1.49 7.59
CA GLY A 144 0.32 1.71 6.84
C GLY A 144 0.65 0.56 5.88
N ASP A 145 0.32 -0.69 6.26
CA ASP A 145 0.51 -1.85 5.37
C ASP A 145 -0.45 -1.83 4.19
N VAL A 146 -1.71 -1.48 4.42
CA VAL A 146 -2.71 -1.36 3.34
C VAL A 146 -2.33 -0.21 2.40
N LEU A 147 -1.95 0.95 2.95
CA LEU A 147 -1.51 2.10 2.15
C LEU A 147 -0.27 1.77 1.32
N SER A 148 0.70 1.04 1.89
CA SER A 148 1.90 0.59 1.17
C SER A 148 1.59 -0.34 0.00
N ARG A 149 0.52 -1.14 0.08
CA ARG A 149 0.07 -2.00 -1.04
C ARG A 149 -0.50 -1.17 -2.19
N ILE A 150 -1.28 -0.11 -1.89
CA ILE A 150 -1.87 0.79 -2.90
C ILE A 150 -0.80 1.62 -3.60
N THR A 151 0.23 2.04 -2.87
CA THR A 151 1.28 2.92 -3.38
C THR A 151 2.49 2.11 -3.83
N ASN A 152 3.34 1.68 -2.92
CA ASN A 152 4.65 1.11 -3.21
C ASN A 152 4.59 -0.21 -3.99
N ASP A 153 3.65 -1.12 -3.64
CA ASP A 153 3.57 -2.42 -4.28
C ASP A 153 2.98 -2.32 -5.69
N VAL A 154 1.93 -1.51 -5.89
CA VAL A 154 1.38 -1.27 -7.23
C VAL A 154 2.39 -0.57 -8.12
N ASP A 155 3.17 0.40 -7.59
CA ASP A 155 4.21 1.08 -8.36
C ASP A 155 5.37 0.14 -8.72
N ALA A 156 5.77 -0.78 -7.82
CA ALA A 156 6.78 -1.79 -8.12
C ALA A 156 6.33 -2.75 -9.23
N ILE A 157 5.06 -3.17 -9.22
CA ILE A 157 4.45 -3.98 -10.29
C ILE A 157 4.46 -3.19 -11.60
N GLY A 158 3.98 -1.94 -11.57
CA GLY A 158 3.94 -1.07 -12.74
C GLY A 158 5.32 -0.83 -13.34
N GLN A 159 6.31 -0.47 -12.51
CA GLN A 159 7.68 -0.24 -12.96
C GLN A 159 8.28 -1.48 -13.63
N THR A 160 8.03 -2.68 -13.09
CA THR A 160 8.53 -3.91 -13.68
C THR A 160 7.86 -4.21 -15.01
N LEU A 161 6.54 -4.05 -15.12
CA LEU A 161 5.81 -4.25 -16.39
C LEU A 161 6.27 -3.26 -17.45
N GLY A 162 6.42 -1.97 -17.10
CA GLY A 162 6.78 -0.92 -18.05
C GLY A 162 8.22 -1.00 -18.54
N GLN A 163 9.16 -1.26 -17.67
CA GLN A 163 10.58 -1.18 -17.99
C GLN A 163 11.23 -2.55 -18.13
N SER A 164 11.02 -3.46 -17.18
CA SER A 164 11.81 -4.70 -17.12
C SER A 164 11.38 -5.72 -18.16
N VAL A 165 10.10 -5.83 -18.48
CA VAL A 165 9.62 -6.78 -19.51
C VAL A 165 10.09 -6.35 -20.90
N GLY A 166 9.97 -5.06 -21.23
CA GLY A 166 10.46 -4.52 -22.49
C GLY A 166 11.97 -4.67 -22.67
N SER A 167 12.74 -4.24 -21.63
CA SER A 167 14.20 -4.33 -21.66
C SER A 167 14.71 -5.77 -21.72
N LEU A 168 13.99 -6.73 -21.14
CA LEU A 168 14.38 -8.13 -21.15
C LEU A 168 14.29 -8.72 -22.56
N ILE A 169 13.20 -8.45 -23.31
CA ILE A 169 13.06 -8.90 -24.69
C ILE A 169 14.10 -8.25 -25.61
N THR A 170 14.31 -6.93 -25.49
CA THR A 170 15.34 -6.24 -26.28
C THR A 170 16.73 -6.76 -25.95
N SER A 171 17.05 -7.03 -24.68
CA SER A 171 18.33 -7.60 -24.25
C SER A 171 18.54 -9.03 -24.75
N VAL A 172 17.50 -9.88 -24.73
CA VAL A 172 17.56 -11.24 -25.28
C VAL A 172 17.81 -11.18 -26.80
N THR A 173 17.03 -10.34 -27.49
CA THR A 173 17.18 -10.17 -28.96
C THR A 173 18.57 -9.64 -29.30
N LEU A 174 19.08 -8.65 -28.53
CA LEU A 174 20.39 -8.05 -28.74
C LEU A 174 21.51 -9.06 -28.51
N PHE A 175 21.43 -9.83 -27.41
CA PHE A 175 22.44 -10.83 -27.03
C PHE A 175 22.58 -11.93 -28.09
N PHE A 176 21.46 -12.58 -28.44
CA PHE A 176 21.47 -13.66 -29.43
C PHE A 176 21.72 -13.13 -30.83
N GLY A 177 21.16 -12.00 -31.20
CA GLY A 177 21.37 -11.41 -32.50
C GLY A 177 22.81 -10.94 -32.71
N ALA A 178 23.43 -10.27 -31.73
CA ALA A 178 24.85 -9.92 -31.79
C ALA A 178 25.73 -11.18 -31.88
N LEU A 179 25.45 -12.21 -31.09
CA LEU A 179 26.17 -13.47 -31.10
C LEU A 179 26.09 -14.15 -32.48
N ILE A 180 24.93 -14.23 -33.09
CA ILE A 180 24.74 -14.79 -34.44
C ILE A 180 25.56 -14.00 -35.47
N MET A 181 25.49 -12.68 -35.44
CA MET A 181 26.23 -11.82 -36.37
C MET A 181 27.74 -11.90 -36.16
N MET A 182 28.22 -12.07 -34.94
CA MET A 182 29.63 -12.30 -34.64
C MET A 182 30.11 -13.63 -35.23
N PHE A 183 29.36 -14.73 -35.04
CA PHE A 183 29.71 -16.03 -35.66
C PHE A 183 29.65 -15.99 -37.17
N TYR A 184 28.69 -15.26 -37.76
CA TYR A 184 28.57 -15.08 -39.21
C TYR A 184 29.82 -14.37 -39.79
N ASN A 185 30.34 -13.36 -39.08
CA ASN A 185 31.48 -12.59 -39.55
C ASN A 185 32.82 -13.32 -39.35
N ASN A 186 33.11 -13.86 -38.16
CA ASN A 186 34.36 -14.64 -37.94
C ASN A 186 34.29 -15.44 -36.63
N VAL A 187 34.49 -16.76 -36.71
CA VAL A 187 34.41 -17.68 -35.57
C VAL A 187 35.56 -17.45 -34.56
N THR A 188 36.77 -17.24 -35.02
CA THR A 188 37.95 -17.06 -34.13
C THR A 188 37.81 -15.81 -33.28
N MET A 189 37.46 -14.68 -33.89
CA MET A 189 37.23 -13.43 -33.16
C MET A 189 36.07 -13.55 -32.18
N THR A 190 35.02 -14.29 -32.54
CA THR A 190 33.85 -14.54 -31.66
C THR A 190 34.26 -15.33 -30.43
N LEU A 191 35.04 -16.40 -30.57
CA LEU A 191 35.53 -17.18 -29.43
C LEU A 191 36.42 -16.36 -28.49
N CYS A 192 37.27 -15.48 -29.02
CA CYS A 192 38.07 -14.54 -28.22
C CYS A 192 37.19 -13.54 -27.46
N ALA A 193 36.16 -13.02 -28.10
CA ALA A 193 35.20 -12.11 -27.46
C ALA A 193 34.37 -12.80 -26.35
N ILE A 194 33.91 -14.03 -26.60
CA ILE A 194 33.21 -14.84 -25.56
C ILE A 194 34.18 -15.15 -24.42
N GLY A 195 35.43 -15.52 -24.67
CA GLY A 195 36.42 -15.76 -23.63
C GLY A 195 36.67 -14.56 -22.73
N SER A 196 36.77 -13.34 -23.31
CA SER A 196 36.92 -12.11 -22.55
C SER A 196 35.67 -11.79 -21.70
N ALA A 197 34.46 -12.03 -22.24
CA ALA A 197 33.20 -11.81 -21.52
C ALA A 197 33.03 -12.82 -20.35
N LEU A 198 33.39 -14.09 -20.54
CA LEU A 198 33.38 -15.12 -19.50
C LEU A 198 34.31 -14.75 -18.33
N LEU A 199 35.51 -14.25 -18.64
CA LEU A 199 36.44 -13.75 -17.62
C LEU A 199 35.75 -12.64 -16.78
N GLY A 200 35.06 -11.73 -17.44
CA GLY A 200 34.28 -10.66 -16.76
C GLY A 200 33.18 -11.20 -15.87
N LEU A 201 32.41 -12.17 -16.35
CA LEU A 201 31.34 -12.81 -15.56
C LEU A 201 31.88 -13.54 -14.32
N ILE A 202 33.05 -14.20 -14.43
CA ILE A 202 33.70 -14.85 -13.28
C ILE A 202 34.12 -13.81 -12.24
N ILE A 203 34.77 -12.72 -12.65
CA ILE A 203 35.20 -11.64 -11.76
C ILE A 203 33.96 -11.02 -11.07
N MET A 204 32.92 -10.74 -11.83
CA MET A 204 31.64 -10.19 -11.31
C MET A 204 31.00 -11.14 -10.28
N GLY A 205 30.97 -12.45 -10.56
CA GLY A 205 30.41 -13.45 -9.65
C GLY A 205 31.15 -13.51 -8.31
N VAL A 206 32.48 -13.40 -8.33
CA VAL A 206 33.30 -13.33 -7.12
C VAL A 206 32.99 -12.07 -6.31
N ILE A 207 32.94 -10.91 -6.97
CA ILE A 207 32.63 -9.64 -6.30
C ILE A 207 31.21 -9.67 -5.70
N MET A 208 30.22 -10.18 -6.43
CA MET A 208 28.85 -10.31 -5.93
C MET A 208 28.80 -11.20 -4.68
N LYS A 209 29.47 -12.35 -4.70
CA LYS A 209 29.49 -13.26 -3.55
C LYS A 209 30.11 -12.62 -2.31
N VAL A 210 31.18 -11.85 -2.47
CA VAL A 210 31.83 -11.13 -1.36
C VAL A 210 30.97 -9.95 -0.88
N SER A 211 30.40 -9.18 -1.80
CA SER A 211 29.56 -8.03 -1.50
C SER A 211 28.28 -8.40 -0.78
N GLN A 212 27.67 -9.55 -1.08
CA GLN A 212 26.39 -9.99 -0.51
C GLN A 212 26.42 -10.04 1.03
N LYS A 213 27.53 -10.46 1.62
CA LYS A 213 27.70 -10.49 3.09
C LYS A 213 27.60 -9.09 3.71
N TYR A 214 28.24 -8.11 3.09
CA TYR A 214 28.23 -6.73 3.59
C TYR A 214 26.91 -6.03 3.32
N PHE A 215 26.28 -6.32 2.19
CA PHE A 215 24.95 -5.82 1.87
C PHE A 215 23.89 -6.29 2.90
N THR A 216 23.90 -7.58 3.24
CA THR A 216 23.00 -8.10 4.29
C THR A 216 23.25 -7.45 5.65
N ARG A 217 24.55 -7.28 6.02
CA ARG A 217 24.91 -6.61 7.28
C ARG A 217 24.49 -5.14 7.29
N GLN A 218 24.65 -4.43 6.17
CA GLN A 218 24.16 -3.05 6.02
C GLN A 218 22.65 -2.93 6.23
N GLN A 219 21.86 -3.88 5.68
CA GLN A 219 20.41 -3.88 5.86
C GLN A 219 20.01 -4.11 7.32
N VAL A 220 20.69 -5.00 8.03
CA VAL A 220 20.46 -5.20 9.47
C VAL A 220 20.81 -3.94 10.25
N ALA A 221 22.00 -3.37 10.05
CA ALA A 221 22.41 -2.15 10.74
C ALA A 221 21.49 -0.95 10.44
N LEU A 222 20.96 -0.83 9.21
CA LEU A 222 19.97 0.18 8.87
C LEU A 222 18.65 -0.05 9.64
N GLY A 223 18.25 -1.31 9.82
CA GLY A 223 17.10 -1.66 10.66
C GLY A 223 17.29 -1.25 12.11
N ASP A 224 18.49 -1.48 12.68
CA ASP A 224 18.82 -1.11 14.07
C ASP A 224 18.82 0.42 14.26
N VAL A 225 19.38 1.18 13.31
CA VAL A 225 19.35 2.66 13.33
C VAL A 225 17.91 3.16 13.26
N ASN A 226 17.12 2.67 12.31
CA ASN A 226 15.73 3.10 12.15
C ASN A 226 14.88 2.76 13.38
N GLY A 227 15.04 1.55 13.96
CA GLY A 227 14.34 1.15 15.17
C GLY A 227 14.69 2.04 16.37
N HIS A 228 15.97 2.37 16.54
CA HIS A 228 16.41 3.28 17.60
C HIS A 228 15.84 4.70 17.42
N VAL A 229 15.88 5.24 16.18
CA VAL A 229 15.32 6.57 15.88
C VAL A 229 13.81 6.59 16.14
N GLU A 230 13.07 5.57 15.69
CA GLU A 230 11.62 5.46 15.92
C GLU A 230 11.30 5.39 17.42
N GLU A 231 12.06 4.59 18.19
CA GLU A 231 11.89 4.46 19.64
C GLU A 231 12.17 5.79 20.35
N MET A 232 13.28 6.45 20.06
CA MET A 232 13.67 7.72 20.69
C MET A 232 12.73 8.87 20.28
N TYR A 233 12.26 8.89 19.03
CA TYR A 233 11.31 9.89 18.58
C TYR A 233 9.94 9.71 19.22
N THR A 234 9.45 8.48 19.27
CA THR A 234 8.16 8.16 19.92
C THR A 234 8.19 8.43 21.43
N GLY A 235 9.31 8.08 22.07
CA GLY A 235 9.56 8.32 23.51
C GLY A 235 10.20 9.66 23.85
N HIS A 236 10.24 10.63 22.90
CA HIS A 236 11.04 11.85 23.06
C HIS A 236 10.74 12.64 24.34
N THR A 237 9.47 12.75 24.74
CA THR A 237 9.07 13.40 25.97
C THR A 237 9.67 12.70 27.21
N VAL A 238 9.75 11.36 27.19
CA VAL A 238 10.36 10.59 28.27
C VAL A 238 11.87 10.80 28.31
N VAL A 239 12.52 10.76 27.13
CA VAL A 239 13.97 11.03 27.01
C VAL A 239 14.30 12.40 27.61
N LYS A 240 13.51 13.43 27.29
CA LYS A 240 13.68 14.80 27.82
C LYS A 240 13.41 14.86 29.33
N ALA A 241 12.32 14.25 29.81
CA ALA A 241 11.94 14.30 31.21
C ALA A 241 12.97 13.64 32.13
N TYR A 242 13.69 12.62 31.65
CA TYR A 242 14.69 11.89 32.43
C TYR A 242 16.14 12.18 32.02
N CYS A 243 16.38 13.22 31.21
CA CYS A 243 17.72 13.63 30.72
C CYS A 243 18.50 12.47 30.10
N GLY A 244 17.81 11.64 29.29
CA GLY A 244 18.37 10.44 28.67
C GLY A 244 19.08 10.66 27.34
N GLU A 245 19.32 11.92 26.92
CA GLU A 245 19.85 12.29 25.59
C GLU A 245 21.25 11.71 25.36
N GLU A 246 22.15 11.84 26.33
CA GLU A 246 23.54 11.39 26.19
C GLU A 246 23.61 9.89 25.94
N ARG A 247 22.86 9.08 26.69
CA ARG A 247 22.74 7.64 26.48
C ARG A 247 22.14 7.28 25.11
N SER A 248 21.15 8.06 24.67
CA SER A 248 20.53 7.86 23.38
C SER A 248 21.51 8.14 22.23
N ILE A 249 22.30 9.22 22.34
CA ILE A 249 23.32 9.60 21.36
C ILE A 249 24.42 8.53 21.30
N GLU A 250 24.92 8.06 22.44
CA GLU A 250 25.95 7.01 22.51
C GLU A 250 25.48 5.72 21.82
N GLN A 251 24.24 5.31 22.05
CA GLN A 251 23.68 4.12 21.42
C GLN A 251 23.46 4.34 19.91
N PHE A 252 23.02 5.53 19.51
CA PHE A 252 22.88 5.90 18.10
C PHE A 252 24.22 5.86 17.37
N GLU A 253 25.28 6.42 17.97
CA GLU A 253 26.62 6.43 17.38
C GLU A 253 27.14 5.02 17.14
N LYS A 254 26.89 4.09 18.06
CA LYS A 254 27.26 2.68 17.90
C LYS A 254 26.56 2.05 16.70
N TYR A 255 25.24 2.20 16.58
CA TYR A 255 24.48 1.68 15.45
C TYR A 255 24.88 2.36 14.13
N ASN A 256 25.09 3.68 14.16
CA ASN A 256 25.49 4.46 13.00
C ASN A 256 26.91 4.08 12.52
N ASN A 257 27.83 3.80 13.42
CA ASN A 257 29.16 3.31 13.07
C ASN A 257 29.11 1.91 12.43
N ASP A 258 28.28 1.00 12.96
CA ASP A 258 28.09 -0.32 12.34
C ASP A 258 27.46 -0.20 10.93
N LEU A 259 26.52 0.72 10.75
CA LEU A 259 25.93 1.06 9.46
C LEU A 259 27.00 1.64 8.51
N TYR A 260 27.82 2.59 8.99
CA TYR A 260 28.90 3.20 8.21
C TYR A 260 29.90 2.14 7.71
N VAL A 261 30.43 1.29 8.60
CA VAL A 261 31.43 0.28 8.24
C VAL A 261 30.88 -0.74 7.25
N SER A 262 29.66 -1.23 7.47
CA SER A 262 29.01 -2.19 6.58
C SER A 262 28.58 -1.54 5.26
N GLY A 263 28.07 -0.32 5.32
CA GLY A 263 27.66 0.47 4.16
C GLY A 263 28.85 0.84 3.29
N TRP A 264 29.97 1.32 3.87
CA TRP A 264 31.18 1.62 3.10
C TRP A 264 31.70 0.41 2.33
N LYS A 265 31.81 -0.76 3.00
CA LYS A 265 32.28 -2.00 2.34
C LYS A 265 31.31 -2.47 1.24
N SER A 266 30.01 -2.43 1.51
CA SER A 266 28.97 -2.79 0.55
C SER A 266 29.02 -1.88 -0.68
N GLN A 267 29.08 -0.55 -0.46
CA GLN A 267 29.08 0.45 -1.51
C GLN A 267 30.38 0.44 -2.32
N PHE A 268 31.53 0.27 -1.67
CA PHE A 268 32.81 0.14 -2.36
C PHE A 268 32.82 -1.07 -3.30
N LEU A 269 32.46 -2.26 -2.80
CA LEU A 269 32.43 -3.48 -3.62
C LEU A 269 31.40 -3.39 -4.75
N SER A 270 30.21 -2.84 -4.48
CA SER A 270 29.18 -2.63 -5.50
C SER A 270 29.62 -1.57 -6.52
N GLY A 271 30.27 -0.51 -6.06
CA GLY A 271 30.80 0.55 -6.90
C GLY A 271 31.92 0.10 -7.85
N LEU A 272 32.67 -0.96 -7.50
CA LEU A 272 33.69 -1.54 -8.38
C LEU A 272 33.10 -2.29 -9.58
N MET A 273 31.83 -2.71 -9.53
CA MET A 273 31.23 -3.51 -10.61
C MET A 273 31.25 -2.79 -11.96
N MET A 274 30.85 -1.52 -12.02
CA MET A 274 30.84 -0.75 -13.28
C MET A 274 32.24 -0.52 -13.85
N PRO A 275 33.23 -0.02 -13.09
CA PRO A 275 34.61 0.09 -13.58
C PRO A 275 35.20 -1.22 -14.08
N ILE A 276 34.96 -2.33 -13.37
CA ILE A 276 35.46 -3.64 -13.77
C ILE A 276 34.79 -4.15 -15.05
N MET A 277 33.47 -3.98 -15.16
CA MET A 277 32.76 -4.34 -16.40
C MET A 277 33.22 -3.50 -17.59
N ASN A 278 33.48 -2.21 -17.39
CA ASN A 278 34.06 -1.35 -18.41
C ASN A 278 35.49 -1.79 -18.77
N PHE A 279 36.29 -2.14 -17.77
CA PHE A 279 37.64 -2.67 -18.01
C PHE A 279 37.60 -3.97 -18.84
N VAL A 280 36.74 -4.93 -18.48
CA VAL A 280 36.56 -6.20 -19.20
C VAL A 280 36.08 -5.95 -20.63
N GLY A 281 35.09 -5.02 -20.81
CA GLY A 281 34.63 -4.63 -22.14
C GLY A 281 35.74 -4.02 -22.99
N ASN A 282 36.56 -3.14 -22.42
CA ASN A 282 37.71 -2.53 -23.11
C ASN A 282 38.83 -3.56 -23.35
N PHE A 283 39.07 -4.47 -22.41
CA PHE A 283 40.03 -5.58 -22.61
C PHE A 283 39.61 -6.47 -23.76
N GLY A 284 38.32 -6.88 -23.79
CA GLY A 284 37.76 -7.62 -24.91
C GLY A 284 37.90 -6.87 -26.26
N TYR A 285 37.68 -5.56 -26.24
CA TYR A 285 37.91 -4.70 -27.40
C TYR A 285 39.36 -4.75 -27.89
N VAL A 286 40.34 -4.63 -26.97
CA VAL A 286 41.77 -4.73 -27.31
C VAL A 286 42.11 -6.11 -27.89
N VAL A 287 41.62 -7.18 -27.25
CA VAL A 287 41.83 -8.57 -27.72
C VAL A 287 41.32 -8.74 -29.16
N VAL A 288 40.09 -8.26 -29.41
CA VAL A 288 39.48 -8.33 -30.75
C VAL A 288 40.25 -7.51 -31.77
N CYS A 289 40.75 -6.33 -31.41
CA CYS A 289 41.59 -5.52 -32.29
C CYS A 289 42.92 -6.20 -32.64
N VAL A 290 43.64 -6.79 -31.65
CA VAL A 290 44.89 -7.46 -31.87
C VAL A 290 44.71 -8.73 -32.72
N VAL A 291 43.76 -9.60 -32.35
CA VAL A 291 43.47 -10.82 -33.10
C VAL A 291 42.97 -10.47 -34.52
N GLY A 292 42.11 -9.47 -34.63
CA GLY A 292 41.60 -8.98 -35.91
C GLY A 292 42.71 -8.42 -36.80
N ALA A 293 43.65 -7.66 -36.25
CA ALA A 293 44.81 -7.16 -37.00
C ALA A 293 45.70 -8.31 -37.54
N VAL A 294 45.98 -9.32 -36.73
CA VAL A 294 46.72 -10.51 -37.17
C VAL A 294 46.00 -11.24 -38.31
N LEU A 295 44.69 -11.47 -38.16
CA LEU A 295 43.90 -12.13 -39.20
C LEU A 295 43.78 -11.30 -40.49
N ALA A 296 43.73 -9.97 -40.37
CA ALA A 296 43.73 -9.07 -41.53
C ALA A 296 45.08 -9.04 -42.26
N MET A 297 46.20 -9.06 -41.50
CA MET A 297 47.54 -9.19 -42.07
C MET A 297 47.73 -10.52 -42.80
N ASP A 298 47.14 -11.61 -42.28
CA ASP A 298 47.13 -12.93 -42.96
C ASP A 298 46.14 -12.97 -44.15
N GLY A 299 45.43 -11.89 -44.46
CA GLY A 299 44.44 -11.84 -45.54
C GLY A 299 43.18 -12.68 -45.31
N LYS A 300 42.94 -13.14 -44.06
CA LYS A 300 41.78 -13.98 -43.72
C LYS A 300 40.50 -13.19 -43.47
N ILE A 301 40.59 -11.89 -43.15
CA ILE A 301 39.44 -11.00 -42.96
C ILE A 301 39.74 -9.64 -43.57
N GLU A 302 38.66 -8.90 -43.94
CA GLU A 302 38.74 -7.51 -44.37
C GLU A 302 38.82 -6.58 -43.13
N PHE A 303 39.37 -5.38 -43.29
CA PHE A 303 39.56 -4.42 -42.20
C PHE A 303 38.23 -4.02 -41.53
N GLY A 304 37.14 -3.88 -42.34
CA GLY A 304 35.82 -3.55 -41.82
C GLY A 304 35.27 -4.57 -40.83
N VAL A 305 35.71 -5.84 -40.87
CA VAL A 305 35.30 -6.85 -39.89
C VAL A 305 35.78 -6.47 -38.49
N ILE A 306 36.99 -5.90 -38.37
CA ILE A 306 37.49 -5.43 -37.06
C ILE A 306 36.58 -4.35 -36.51
N VAL A 307 36.21 -3.37 -37.34
CA VAL A 307 35.30 -2.27 -36.96
C VAL A 307 33.91 -2.79 -36.51
N ALA A 308 33.37 -3.75 -37.24
CA ALA A 308 32.10 -4.38 -36.84
C ALA A 308 32.23 -5.10 -35.48
N PHE A 309 33.30 -5.85 -35.24
CA PHE A 309 33.52 -6.54 -33.97
C PHE A 309 33.72 -5.61 -32.78
N MET A 310 34.35 -4.44 -33.00
CA MET A 310 34.46 -3.38 -31.98
C MET A 310 33.07 -2.94 -31.47
N MET A 311 32.06 -2.90 -32.34
CA MET A 311 30.68 -2.60 -31.97
C MET A 311 29.96 -3.81 -31.40
N TYR A 312 30.11 -4.98 -32.03
CA TYR A 312 29.41 -6.19 -31.57
C TYR A 312 29.82 -6.60 -30.17
N ILE A 313 31.07 -6.45 -29.74
CA ILE A 313 31.48 -6.80 -28.38
C ILE A 313 30.74 -5.98 -27.33
N ARG A 314 30.48 -4.72 -27.62
CA ARG A 314 29.68 -3.86 -26.73
C ARG A 314 28.19 -4.27 -26.72
N LEU A 315 27.63 -4.56 -27.89
CA LEU A 315 26.23 -5.01 -28.03
C LEU A 315 26.04 -6.40 -27.38
N PHE A 316 27.07 -7.24 -27.32
CA PHE A 316 27.03 -8.55 -26.69
C PHE A 316 27.21 -8.49 -25.16
N THR A 317 28.05 -7.59 -24.65
CA THR A 317 28.33 -7.51 -23.20
C THR A 317 27.29 -6.69 -22.43
N GLN A 318 26.71 -5.67 -23.04
CA GLN A 318 25.70 -4.80 -22.41
C GLN A 318 24.48 -5.54 -21.86
N PRO A 319 23.85 -6.49 -22.58
CA PRO A 319 22.70 -7.26 -22.10
C PRO A 319 22.99 -8.08 -20.84
N LEU A 320 24.23 -8.51 -20.61
CA LEU A 320 24.57 -9.33 -19.43
C LEU A 320 24.28 -8.61 -18.11
N SER A 321 24.56 -7.31 -18.03
CA SER A 321 24.23 -6.49 -16.87
C SER A 321 22.71 -6.25 -16.74
N GLN A 322 22.03 -6.11 -17.87
CA GLN A 322 20.57 -5.88 -17.90
C GLN A 322 19.78 -7.11 -17.46
N PHE A 323 20.24 -8.33 -17.75
CA PHE A 323 19.62 -9.56 -17.25
C PHE A 323 19.62 -9.64 -15.73
N ALA A 324 20.74 -9.31 -15.07
CA ALA A 324 20.82 -9.32 -13.62
C ALA A 324 19.82 -8.32 -13.00
N GLN A 325 19.73 -7.13 -13.56
CA GLN A 325 18.82 -6.10 -13.08
C GLN A 325 17.35 -6.46 -13.34
N ALA A 326 17.04 -7.00 -14.51
CA ALA A 326 15.69 -7.46 -14.84
C ALA A 326 15.23 -8.57 -13.90
N PHE A 327 16.11 -9.52 -13.55
CA PHE A 327 15.80 -10.58 -12.60
C PHE A 327 15.50 -10.06 -11.19
N GLN A 328 16.28 -9.08 -10.70
CA GLN A 328 16.01 -8.42 -9.42
C GLN A 328 14.66 -7.71 -9.42
N ASN A 329 14.34 -6.98 -10.50
CA ASN A 329 13.06 -6.30 -10.64
C ASN A 329 11.89 -7.29 -10.69
N LEU A 330 12.04 -8.43 -11.39
CA LEU A 330 11.04 -9.50 -11.42
C LEU A 330 10.80 -10.12 -10.03
N GLN A 331 11.85 -10.34 -9.23
CA GLN A 331 11.70 -10.81 -7.86
C GLN A 331 10.95 -9.80 -6.99
N ARG A 332 11.28 -8.51 -7.11
CA ARG A 332 10.60 -7.41 -6.40
C ARG A 332 9.14 -7.32 -6.81
N CYS A 333 8.85 -7.41 -8.11
CA CYS A 333 7.50 -7.45 -8.65
C CYS A 333 6.70 -8.65 -8.11
N ALA A 334 7.30 -9.83 -8.08
CA ALA A 334 6.63 -11.03 -7.58
C ALA A 334 6.29 -10.90 -6.08
N ALA A 335 7.19 -10.37 -5.26
CA ALA A 335 6.93 -10.12 -3.84
C ALA A 335 5.82 -9.07 -3.64
N ALA A 336 5.84 -7.98 -4.41
CA ALA A 336 4.78 -6.96 -4.40
C ALA A 336 3.43 -7.54 -4.86
N SER A 337 3.44 -8.34 -5.93
CA SER A 337 2.24 -9.02 -6.45
C SER A 337 1.68 -10.03 -5.44
N GLU A 338 2.52 -10.77 -4.70
CA GLU A 338 2.08 -11.69 -3.64
C GLU A 338 1.31 -10.95 -2.56
N ARG A 339 1.80 -9.78 -2.12
CA ARG A 339 1.11 -8.95 -1.12
C ARG A 339 -0.19 -8.35 -1.65
N VAL A 340 -0.19 -7.85 -2.88
CA VAL A 340 -1.39 -7.26 -3.50
C VAL A 340 -2.46 -8.33 -3.75
N PHE A 341 -2.11 -9.43 -4.40
CA PHE A 341 -3.09 -10.51 -4.65
C PHE A 341 -3.50 -11.24 -3.38
N GLY A 342 -2.60 -11.40 -2.39
CA GLY A 342 -2.97 -11.90 -1.08
C GLY A 342 -4.04 -11.04 -0.41
N PHE A 343 -3.94 -9.72 -0.54
CA PHE A 343 -4.98 -8.81 -0.06
C PHE A 343 -6.29 -8.92 -0.86
N LEU A 344 -6.21 -9.02 -2.18
CA LEU A 344 -7.39 -9.13 -3.04
C LEU A 344 -8.12 -10.47 -2.87
N ASP A 345 -7.41 -11.53 -2.49
CA ASP A 345 -7.95 -12.87 -2.24
C ASP A 345 -8.55 -13.02 -0.83
N GLU A 346 -8.39 -12.03 0.08
CA GLU A 346 -8.97 -12.10 1.43
C GLU A 346 -10.49 -12.26 1.37
N PRO A 347 -11.09 -13.02 2.31
CA PRO A 347 -12.53 -13.23 2.35
C PRO A 347 -13.26 -11.90 2.55
N GLU A 348 -14.25 -11.62 1.70
CA GLU A 348 -15.15 -10.47 1.84
C GLU A 348 -16.30 -10.78 2.79
N LEU A 349 -16.99 -9.73 3.22
CA LEU A 349 -18.28 -9.88 3.89
C LEU A 349 -19.23 -10.68 2.99
N ALA A 350 -20.07 -11.51 3.60
CA ALA A 350 -21.05 -12.30 2.85
C ALA A 350 -21.94 -11.40 1.98
N ASP A 351 -22.23 -11.85 0.76
CA ASP A 351 -23.18 -11.18 -0.11
C ASP A 351 -24.58 -11.26 0.47
N GLU A 352 -25.19 -10.11 0.66
CA GLU A 352 -26.53 -9.96 1.25
C GLU A 352 -27.57 -9.40 0.27
N THR A 353 -27.26 -9.34 -1.03
CA THR A 353 -28.15 -8.81 -2.06
C THR A 353 -29.49 -9.55 -2.17
N GLY A 354 -29.55 -10.82 -1.71
CA GLY A 354 -30.77 -11.61 -1.67
C GLY A 354 -31.63 -11.42 -0.42
N LYS A 355 -31.17 -10.68 0.58
CA LYS A 355 -31.94 -10.42 1.81
C LYS A 355 -32.89 -9.24 1.62
N GLN A 356 -34.08 -9.34 2.23
CA GLN A 356 -35.05 -8.25 2.22
C GLN A 356 -34.79 -7.28 3.39
N ALA A 357 -34.97 -5.99 3.13
CA ALA A 357 -34.96 -4.98 4.18
C ALA A 357 -36.31 -5.03 4.91
N LEU A 358 -36.31 -5.60 6.10
CA LEU A 358 -37.54 -5.75 6.92
C LEU A 358 -37.63 -4.70 8.02
N LEU A 359 -36.51 -4.15 8.49
CA LEU A 359 -36.52 -3.07 9.48
C LEU A 359 -37.02 -1.78 8.82
N GLY A 360 -37.99 -1.14 9.46
CA GLY A 360 -38.61 0.05 8.90
C GLY A 360 -39.72 -0.23 7.87
N VAL A 361 -40.16 -1.48 7.74
CA VAL A 361 -41.23 -1.89 6.82
C VAL A 361 -42.33 -2.64 7.59
N GLY A 362 -43.55 -2.16 7.50
CA GLY A 362 -44.73 -2.80 8.11
C GLY A 362 -45.11 -4.12 7.42
N ALA A 363 -45.99 -4.88 8.05
CA ALA A 363 -46.51 -6.15 7.51
C ALA A 363 -47.24 -5.96 6.15
N ASP A 364 -47.69 -4.77 5.84
CA ASP A 364 -48.34 -4.38 4.59
C ASP A 364 -47.32 -3.92 3.50
N GLY A 365 -46.03 -3.99 3.78
CA GLY A 365 -44.94 -3.56 2.88
C GLY A 365 -44.74 -2.05 2.81
N LYS A 366 -45.43 -1.26 3.62
CA LYS A 366 -45.27 0.19 3.67
C LYS A 366 -44.19 0.60 4.66
N PRO A 367 -43.50 1.75 4.44
CA PRO A 367 -42.58 2.30 5.43
C PRO A 367 -43.29 2.49 6.79
N GLN A 368 -42.71 1.90 7.84
CA GLN A 368 -43.14 2.02 9.22
C GLN A 368 -41.94 2.36 10.08
N PRO A 369 -41.99 3.42 10.91
CA PRO A 369 -40.86 3.77 11.75
C PRO A 369 -40.50 2.62 12.70
N VAL A 370 -39.21 2.32 12.79
CA VAL A 370 -38.66 1.37 13.77
C VAL A 370 -38.85 1.97 15.16
N ARG A 371 -39.39 1.17 16.08
CA ARG A 371 -39.62 1.62 17.47
C ARG A 371 -38.34 1.59 18.28
N GLY A 372 -37.46 0.61 17.99
CA GLY A 372 -36.18 0.44 18.65
C GLY A 372 -36.24 -0.47 19.87
N ASP A 373 -37.16 -1.44 19.90
CA ASP A 373 -37.09 -2.55 20.86
C ASP A 373 -35.91 -3.44 20.51
N VAL A 374 -34.96 -3.66 21.44
CA VAL A 374 -33.76 -4.48 21.19
C VAL A 374 -33.72 -5.66 22.15
N GLU A 375 -33.52 -6.86 21.60
CA GLU A 375 -33.40 -8.07 22.39
C GLU A 375 -32.13 -8.83 22.07
N PHE A 376 -31.38 -9.17 23.11
CA PHE A 376 -30.22 -10.06 23.07
C PHE A 376 -30.62 -11.39 23.71
N SER A 377 -30.47 -12.49 22.99
CA SER A 377 -30.82 -13.82 23.49
C SER A 377 -29.62 -14.75 23.36
N HIS A 378 -29.02 -15.12 24.47
CA HIS A 378 -27.90 -16.06 24.59
C HIS A 378 -26.73 -15.75 23.64
N VAL A 379 -26.39 -14.46 23.51
CA VAL A 379 -25.35 -14.00 22.59
C VAL A 379 -23.97 -14.46 23.05
N ARG A 380 -23.23 -15.08 22.13
CA ARG A 380 -21.85 -15.54 22.33
C ARG A 380 -20.94 -14.99 21.25
N PHE A 381 -19.73 -14.59 21.65
CA PHE A 381 -18.79 -14.03 20.69
C PHE A 381 -17.34 -14.08 21.19
N GLY A 382 -16.41 -14.23 20.23
CA GLY A 382 -14.97 -14.07 20.38
C GLY A 382 -14.33 -13.55 19.09
N TYR A 383 -13.37 -12.64 19.20
CA TYR A 383 -12.61 -12.15 18.02
C TYR A 383 -11.76 -13.25 17.38
N ASP A 384 -11.23 -14.15 18.22
CA ASP A 384 -10.52 -15.35 17.79
C ASP A 384 -11.28 -16.61 18.25
N ALA A 385 -11.12 -17.70 17.52
CA ALA A 385 -11.83 -18.95 17.81
C ALA A 385 -11.52 -19.52 19.20
N ASP A 386 -10.31 -19.24 19.70
CA ASP A 386 -9.79 -19.80 20.95
C ASP A 386 -10.10 -18.94 22.18
N LYS A 387 -10.66 -17.72 22.00
CA LYS A 387 -10.91 -16.78 23.10
C LYS A 387 -12.30 -16.19 23.03
N THR A 388 -13.21 -16.70 23.85
CA THR A 388 -14.54 -16.14 24.05
C THR A 388 -14.42 -14.84 24.86
N ILE A 389 -15.11 -13.78 24.42
CA ILE A 389 -15.19 -12.47 25.09
C ILE A 389 -16.58 -12.26 25.71
N ILE A 390 -17.62 -12.70 25.01
CA ILE A 390 -19.01 -12.68 25.47
C ILE A 390 -19.46 -14.14 25.58
N ASN A 391 -19.83 -14.59 26.79
CA ASN A 391 -20.12 -16.00 27.05
C ASN A 391 -21.62 -16.33 26.90
N ASP A 392 -22.50 -15.56 27.56
CA ASP A 392 -23.97 -15.75 27.50
C ASP A 392 -24.68 -14.44 27.84
N PHE A 393 -24.70 -13.51 26.87
CA PHE A 393 -25.31 -12.20 27.09
C PHE A 393 -26.78 -12.21 26.69
N SER A 394 -27.67 -11.94 27.67
CA SER A 394 -29.12 -11.88 27.46
C SER A 394 -29.71 -10.63 28.12
N ALA A 395 -30.32 -9.74 27.32
CA ALA A 395 -30.96 -8.52 27.77
C ALA A 395 -32.13 -8.13 26.86
N SER A 396 -33.16 -7.50 27.42
CA SER A 396 -34.26 -6.93 26.66
C SER A 396 -34.36 -5.44 27.00
N VAL A 397 -34.35 -4.59 25.99
CA VAL A 397 -34.42 -3.13 26.06
C VAL A 397 -35.64 -2.66 25.30
N LYS A 398 -36.47 -1.87 25.92
CA LYS A 398 -37.69 -1.32 25.32
C LYS A 398 -37.42 -0.04 24.57
N ALA A 399 -38.24 0.22 23.56
CA ALA A 399 -38.21 1.46 22.80
C ALA A 399 -38.19 2.69 23.71
N GLY A 400 -37.27 3.61 23.42
CA GLY A 400 -37.11 4.86 24.18
C GLY A 400 -36.36 4.75 25.50
N GLN A 401 -35.91 3.56 25.94
CA GLN A 401 -35.11 3.38 27.15
C GLN A 401 -33.68 3.86 26.98
N LYS A 402 -33.15 4.53 28.00
CA LYS A 402 -31.72 4.86 28.15
C LYS A 402 -31.02 3.77 28.96
N VAL A 403 -30.14 3.00 28.33
CA VAL A 403 -29.41 1.88 28.93
C VAL A 403 -27.96 2.25 29.12
N ALA A 404 -27.47 2.23 30.35
CA ALA A 404 -26.07 2.41 30.68
C ALA A 404 -25.36 1.04 30.75
N ILE A 405 -24.25 0.89 30.04
CA ILE A 405 -23.38 -0.28 30.11
C ILE A 405 -22.16 0.06 30.95
N VAL A 406 -22.02 -0.60 32.10
CA VAL A 406 -21.00 -0.31 33.12
C VAL A 406 -20.16 -1.55 33.37
N GLY A 407 -18.89 -1.39 33.71
CA GLY A 407 -17.99 -2.48 34.06
C GLY A 407 -16.52 -2.10 33.89
N PRO A 408 -15.59 -2.89 34.40
CA PRO A 408 -14.15 -2.62 34.29
C PRO A 408 -13.67 -2.66 32.83
N THR A 409 -12.45 -2.14 32.61
CA THR A 409 -11.78 -2.24 31.31
C THR A 409 -11.62 -3.71 30.92
N GLY A 410 -11.99 -4.07 29.70
CA GLY A 410 -11.96 -5.46 29.23
C GLY A 410 -13.21 -6.29 29.54
N ALA A 411 -14.26 -5.73 30.20
CA ALA A 411 -15.51 -6.44 30.48
C ALA A 411 -16.36 -6.79 29.24
N GLY A 412 -16.02 -6.25 28.06
CA GLY A 412 -16.76 -6.53 26.83
C GLY A 412 -17.73 -5.43 26.39
N LYS A 413 -17.77 -4.25 27.04
CA LYS A 413 -18.69 -3.14 26.74
C LYS A 413 -18.69 -2.72 25.27
N THR A 414 -17.53 -2.32 24.75
CA THR A 414 -17.36 -1.91 23.34
C THR A 414 -17.65 -3.07 22.37
N THR A 415 -17.33 -4.31 22.79
CA THR A 415 -17.64 -5.51 22.00
C THR A 415 -19.16 -5.65 21.82
N MET A 416 -19.96 -5.44 22.86
CA MET A 416 -21.43 -5.50 22.77
C MET A 416 -22.00 -4.49 21.78
N VAL A 417 -21.50 -3.25 21.82
CA VAL A 417 -21.89 -2.21 20.86
C VAL A 417 -21.54 -2.61 19.43
N ASN A 418 -20.34 -3.14 19.21
CA ASN A 418 -19.92 -3.61 17.90
C ASN A 418 -20.76 -4.79 17.37
N LEU A 419 -21.25 -5.65 18.27
CA LEU A 419 -22.16 -6.74 17.90
C LEU A 419 -23.57 -6.23 17.59
N LEU A 420 -24.07 -5.27 18.34
CA LEU A 420 -25.35 -4.61 18.09
C LEU A 420 -25.37 -3.94 16.70
N MET A 421 -24.28 -3.25 16.33
CA MET A 421 -24.08 -2.68 15.01
C MET A 421 -23.80 -3.73 13.91
N ARG A 422 -23.68 -5.00 14.29
CA ARG A 422 -23.34 -6.09 13.37
C ARG A 422 -22.04 -5.84 12.59
N PHE A 423 -21.06 -5.17 13.21
CA PHE A 423 -19.72 -5.05 12.67
C PHE A 423 -18.98 -6.40 12.69
N TYR A 424 -19.40 -7.27 13.61
CA TYR A 424 -18.93 -8.67 13.73
C TYR A 424 -20.14 -9.60 13.81
N GLU A 425 -19.99 -10.81 13.26
CA GLU A 425 -21.03 -11.84 13.37
C GLU A 425 -20.91 -12.58 14.71
N ILE A 426 -22.02 -12.74 15.41
CA ILE A 426 -22.08 -13.50 16.67
C ILE A 426 -21.85 -14.98 16.42
N SER A 427 -21.15 -15.66 17.36
CA SER A 427 -20.88 -17.09 17.29
C SER A 427 -22.07 -17.94 17.71
N GLY A 428 -23.00 -17.39 18.52
CA GLY A 428 -24.21 -18.06 18.99
C GLY A 428 -25.23 -17.07 19.51
N GLY A 429 -26.48 -17.50 19.68
CA GLY A 429 -27.58 -16.66 20.09
C GLY A 429 -28.15 -15.82 18.96
N THR A 430 -28.99 -14.82 19.33
CA THR A 430 -29.64 -13.88 18.40
C THR A 430 -29.64 -12.46 18.95
N ILE A 431 -29.58 -11.47 18.04
CA ILE A 431 -29.83 -10.06 18.33
C ILE A 431 -30.97 -9.63 17.42
N SER A 432 -32.05 -9.16 18.00
CA SER A 432 -33.23 -8.71 17.24
C SER A 432 -33.56 -7.24 17.53
N ILE A 433 -34.11 -6.56 16.52
CA ILE A 433 -34.65 -5.19 16.59
C ILE A 433 -36.11 -5.28 16.18
N ASP A 434 -37.02 -4.81 17.03
CA ASP A 434 -38.46 -4.93 16.87
C ASP A 434 -38.93 -6.37 16.55
N GLY A 435 -38.25 -7.38 17.13
CA GLY A 435 -38.51 -8.80 16.91
C GLY A 435 -37.91 -9.40 15.63
N ILE A 436 -37.20 -8.60 14.80
CA ILE A 436 -36.56 -9.05 13.57
C ILE A 436 -35.09 -9.34 13.85
N ASP A 437 -34.65 -10.58 13.58
CA ASP A 437 -33.23 -10.96 13.74
C ASP A 437 -32.35 -10.15 12.78
N THR A 438 -31.34 -9.48 13.33
CA THR A 438 -30.40 -8.67 12.56
C THR A 438 -29.63 -9.45 11.50
N LYS A 439 -29.47 -10.77 11.65
CA LYS A 439 -28.88 -11.65 10.63
C LYS A 439 -29.78 -11.90 9.43
N SER A 440 -31.09 -11.76 9.58
CA SER A 440 -32.08 -12.02 8.52
C SER A 440 -32.15 -10.88 7.48
N VAL A 441 -31.71 -9.68 7.83
CA VAL A 441 -31.75 -8.47 6.99
C VAL A 441 -30.35 -8.09 6.48
N PRO A 442 -30.23 -7.24 5.44
CA PRO A 442 -28.94 -6.70 5.01
C PRO A 442 -28.31 -5.81 6.11
N ARG A 443 -26.96 -5.79 6.20
CA ARG A 443 -26.25 -4.95 7.18
C ARG A 443 -26.58 -3.48 7.07
N TRP A 444 -26.70 -2.94 5.85
CA TRP A 444 -27.07 -1.55 5.65
C TRP A 444 -28.43 -1.21 6.27
N ASN A 445 -29.42 -2.14 6.22
CA ASN A 445 -30.72 -1.94 6.83
C ASN A 445 -30.67 -1.92 8.37
N VAL A 446 -29.69 -2.66 8.96
CA VAL A 446 -29.40 -2.56 10.40
C VAL A 446 -28.73 -1.22 10.69
N HIS A 447 -27.72 -0.83 9.93
CA HIS A 447 -26.96 0.40 10.16
C HIS A 447 -27.83 1.65 10.05
N ASP A 448 -28.80 1.68 9.14
CA ASP A 448 -29.75 2.79 8.98
C ASP A 448 -30.63 3.05 10.24
N GLN A 449 -30.68 2.08 11.17
CA GLN A 449 -31.43 2.23 12.41
C GLN A 449 -30.61 2.84 13.54
N PHE A 450 -29.34 3.16 13.32
CA PHE A 450 -28.43 3.63 14.35
C PHE A 450 -27.84 4.99 14.06
N SER A 451 -27.80 5.83 15.09
CA SER A 451 -26.88 6.97 15.18
C SER A 451 -25.77 6.63 16.18
N MET A 452 -24.54 7.00 15.88
CA MET A 452 -23.38 6.62 16.71
C MET A 452 -22.46 7.81 16.98
N VAL A 453 -22.16 8.03 18.26
CA VAL A 453 -21.15 8.98 18.72
C VAL A 453 -20.05 8.20 19.41
N LEU A 454 -18.88 8.12 18.74
CA LEU A 454 -17.71 7.36 19.21
C LEU A 454 -16.82 8.21 20.11
N GLN A 455 -15.99 7.53 20.92
CA GLN A 455 -14.93 8.13 21.69
C GLN A 455 -13.90 8.86 20.79
N ASP A 456 -13.50 8.21 19.68
CA ASP A 456 -12.63 8.80 18.68
C ASP A 456 -13.46 9.64 17.69
N THR A 457 -13.35 10.97 17.81
CA THR A 457 -14.07 11.93 16.98
C THR A 457 -13.38 12.10 15.63
N TRP A 458 -13.82 11.36 14.61
CA TRP A 458 -13.26 11.47 13.28
C TRP A 458 -13.92 12.56 12.44
N VAL A 459 -13.10 13.44 11.87
CA VAL A 459 -13.51 14.50 10.95
C VAL A 459 -12.84 14.23 9.59
N PHE A 460 -13.64 14.20 8.54
CA PHE A 460 -13.15 13.99 7.17
C PHE A 460 -12.66 15.31 6.58
N ARG A 461 -11.71 15.22 5.66
CA ARG A 461 -11.29 16.37 4.86
C ARG A 461 -12.45 16.80 3.94
N GLY A 462 -13.06 17.91 4.23
CA GLY A 462 -14.23 18.46 3.55
C GLY A 462 -14.78 19.65 4.31
N THR A 463 -15.85 20.24 3.84
CA THR A 463 -16.50 21.35 4.53
C THR A 463 -17.16 20.92 5.84
N VAL A 464 -17.43 21.86 6.74
CA VAL A 464 -18.25 21.62 7.95
C VAL A 464 -19.57 20.99 7.55
N ARG A 465 -20.23 21.53 6.52
CA ARG A 465 -21.50 21.03 5.96
C ARG A 465 -21.40 19.56 5.56
N GLU A 466 -20.40 19.21 4.74
CA GLU A 466 -20.18 17.83 4.30
C GLU A 466 -19.89 16.87 5.46
N ASN A 467 -19.21 17.33 6.49
CA ASN A 467 -18.94 16.53 7.68
C ASN A 467 -20.18 16.26 8.53
N ILE A 468 -21.15 17.18 8.57
CA ILE A 468 -22.40 17.02 9.33
C ILE A 468 -23.41 16.18 8.56
N ALA A 469 -23.63 16.47 7.27
CA ALA A 469 -24.52 15.69 6.41
C ALA A 469 -24.02 14.27 6.20
N TYR A 470 -22.69 14.10 6.04
CA TYR A 470 -21.91 12.90 5.82
C TYR A 470 -22.54 11.94 4.79
N SER A 471 -23.22 10.87 5.25
CA SER A 471 -23.82 9.84 4.36
C SER A 471 -25.28 10.06 4.05
N LYS A 472 -25.98 10.91 4.82
CA LYS A 472 -27.41 11.15 4.65
C LYS A 472 -27.65 12.01 3.42
N LYS A 473 -28.50 11.53 2.52
CA LYS A 473 -28.93 12.24 1.32
C LYS A 473 -30.05 13.21 1.65
N ASP A 474 -30.16 14.28 0.85
CA ASP A 474 -31.27 15.25 0.92
C ASP A 474 -31.37 16.01 2.25
N VAL A 475 -30.24 16.23 2.93
CA VAL A 475 -30.19 17.07 4.14
C VAL A 475 -30.24 18.55 3.74
N THR A 476 -31.17 19.27 4.31
CA THR A 476 -31.31 20.73 4.04
C THR A 476 -30.34 21.53 4.91
N ASP A 477 -30.06 22.75 4.47
CA ASP A 477 -29.20 23.69 5.24
C ASP A 477 -29.82 24.04 6.58
N GLU A 478 -31.15 24.16 6.63
CA GLU A 478 -31.90 24.44 7.86
C GLU A 478 -31.71 23.32 8.89
N GLN A 479 -31.71 22.04 8.46
CA GLN A 479 -31.48 20.90 9.34
C GLN A 479 -30.04 20.91 9.90
N ILE A 480 -29.05 21.23 9.07
CA ILE A 480 -27.65 21.35 9.50
C ILE A 480 -27.48 22.47 10.52
N VAL A 481 -28.07 23.64 10.22
CA VAL A 481 -28.00 24.81 11.10
C VAL A 481 -28.71 24.52 12.42
N ALA A 482 -29.91 23.90 12.38
CA ALA A 482 -30.69 23.55 13.57
C ALA A 482 -29.89 22.55 14.47
N ALA A 483 -29.28 21.53 13.89
CA ALA A 483 -28.43 20.60 14.63
C ALA A 483 -27.25 21.31 15.29
N CYS A 484 -26.58 22.20 14.57
CA CYS A 484 -25.45 22.98 15.11
C CYS A 484 -25.85 23.96 16.19
N GLN A 485 -27.06 24.53 16.11
CA GLN A 485 -27.63 25.39 17.15
C GLN A 485 -27.95 24.57 18.42
N ALA A 486 -28.54 23.39 18.25
CA ALA A 486 -28.87 22.50 19.35
C ALA A 486 -27.62 22.05 20.16
N VAL A 487 -26.52 21.80 19.50
CA VAL A 487 -25.24 21.44 20.16
C VAL A 487 -24.39 22.67 20.57
N GLY A 488 -24.82 23.90 20.29
CA GLY A 488 -24.10 25.12 20.62
C GLY A 488 -22.89 25.41 19.74
N LEU A 489 -22.72 24.75 18.58
CA LEU A 489 -21.58 24.90 17.68
C LEU A 489 -21.79 25.99 16.61
N HIS A 490 -23.05 26.39 16.35
CA HIS A 490 -23.41 27.36 15.29
C HIS A 490 -22.62 28.67 15.35
N HIS A 491 -22.55 29.28 16.53
CA HIS A 491 -21.87 30.57 16.70
C HIS A 491 -20.36 30.47 16.38
N TYR A 492 -19.73 29.39 16.77
CA TYR A 492 -18.33 29.12 16.44
C TYR A 492 -18.15 28.93 14.93
N ILE A 493 -18.99 28.13 14.27
CA ILE A 493 -18.94 27.92 12.82
C ILE A 493 -19.07 29.24 12.07
N MET A 494 -19.98 30.11 12.49
CA MET A 494 -20.15 31.44 11.86
C MET A 494 -18.99 32.40 12.10
N SER A 495 -18.11 32.13 13.07
CA SER A 495 -16.87 32.87 13.28
C SER A 495 -15.73 32.43 12.37
N LEU A 496 -15.86 31.28 11.68
CA LEU A 496 -14.89 30.79 10.71
C LEU A 496 -14.97 31.61 9.40
N PRO A 497 -13.87 31.76 8.65
CA PRO A 497 -13.81 32.61 7.46
C PRO A 497 -14.91 32.36 6.42
N ASN A 498 -15.31 31.08 6.22
CA ASN A 498 -16.33 30.68 5.26
C ASN A 498 -17.56 30.01 5.92
N GLY A 499 -17.74 30.18 7.23
CA GLY A 499 -18.86 29.59 7.96
C GLY A 499 -18.95 28.08 7.74
N TYR A 500 -20.12 27.57 7.36
CA TYR A 500 -20.35 26.16 7.07
C TYR A 500 -19.58 25.58 5.88
N ASP A 501 -19.10 26.43 4.98
CA ASP A 501 -18.30 26.04 3.81
C ASP A 501 -16.78 26.06 4.10
N THR A 502 -16.41 26.30 5.36
CA THR A 502 -15.01 26.18 5.80
C THR A 502 -14.57 24.72 5.68
N VAL A 503 -13.45 24.51 4.95
CA VAL A 503 -12.86 23.18 4.78
C VAL A 503 -12.10 22.82 6.05
N LEU A 504 -12.47 21.70 6.64
CA LEU A 504 -11.78 21.10 7.77
C LEU A 504 -10.63 20.24 7.23
N ASP A 505 -9.41 20.65 7.58
CA ASP A 505 -8.17 19.92 7.28
C ASP A 505 -7.32 19.84 8.56
N ASP A 506 -6.14 19.24 8.48
CA ASP A 506 -5.21 19.13 9.60
C ASP A 506 -4.77 20.50 10.16
N LYS A 507 -4.98 21.60 9.42
CA LYS A 507 -4.64 22.97 9.81
C LYS A 507 -5.82 23.74 10.41
N ALA A 508 -7.06 23.41 10.06
CA ALA A 508 -8.26 23.95 10.68
C ALA A 508 -8.48 23.23 12.01
N SER A 509 -7.80 23.66 13.05
CA SER A 509 -7.76 23.01 14.34
C SER A 509 -9.06 23.25 15.13
N LEU A 510 -10.06 22.39 14.91
CA LEU A 510 -11.12 22.23 15.89
C LEU A 510 -10.52 21.66 17.18
N SER A 511 -10.89 22.24 18.32
CA SER A 511 -10.58 21.63 19.62
C SER A 511 -11.22 20.23 19.71
N GLN A 512 -10.73 19.38 20.62
CA GLN A 512 -11.31 18.05 20.81
C GLN A 512 -12.80 18.11 21.15
N GLY A 513 -13.21 19.06 22.00
CA GLY A 513 -14.61 19.28 22.34
C GLY A 513 -15.46 19.75 21.14
N GLN A 514 -14.92 20.64 20.29
CA GLN A 514 -15.61 21.08 19.08
C GLN A 514 -15.78 19.93 18.07
N ARG A 515 -14.78 19.04 17.94
CA ARG A 515 -14.91 17.83 17.12
C ARG A 515 -15.99 16.90 17.66
N GLN A 516 -16.08 16.76 18.98
CA GLN A 516 -17.11 15.95 19.61
C GLN A 516 -18.52 16.55 19.38
N LEU A 517 -18.70 17.87 19.56
CA LEU A 517 -19.95 18.54 19.23
C LEU A 517 -20.35 18.39 17.75
N LEU A 518 -19.37 18.42 16.83
CA LEU A 518 -19.61 18.18 15.40
C LEU A 518 -20.09 16.74 15.13
N THR A 519 -19.53 15.74 15.81
CA THR A 519 -20.00 14.35 15.67
C THR A 519 -21.39 14.13 16.29
N ILE A 520 -21.73 14.87 17.37
CA ILE A 520 -23.09 14.88 17.94
C ILE A 520 -24.07 15.53 16.95
N ALA A 521 -23.70 16.67 16.32
CA ALA A 521 -24.53 17.30 15.29
C ALA A 521 -24.78 16.36 14.10
N ARG A 522 -23.77 15.59 13.67
CA ARG A 522 -23.92 14.52 12.66
C ARG A 522 -24.95 13.48 13.09
N ALA A 523 -24.90 13.00 14.33
CA ALA A 523 -25.86 12.03 14.87
C ALA A 523 -27.27 12.61 14.98
N MET A 524 -27.43 13.93 15.25
CA MET A 524 -28.72 14.61 15.24
C MET A 524 -29.33 14.68 13.84
N VAL A 525 -28.49 14.96 12.83
CA VAL A 525 -28.97 15.03 11.43
C VAL A 525 -29.36 13.64 10.93
N GLU A 526 -28.65 12.56 11.35
CA GLU A 526 -28.99 11.18 11.00
C GLU A 526 -30.38 10.79 11.50
N ASP A 527 -30.74 11.20 12.70
CA ASP A 527 -32.07 11.03 13.30
C ASP A 527 -32.58 9.59 13.35
N ALA A 528 -31.70 8.65 13.68
CA ALA A 528 -32.01 7.23 13.78
C ALA A 528 -32.74 6.90 15.13
N PRO A 529 -33.62 5.85 15.16
CA PRO A 529 -34.37 5.46 16.35
C PRO A 529 -33.51 4.89 17.49
N ILE A 530 -32.36 4.35 17.18
CA ILE A 530 -31.43 3.76 18.17
C ILE A 530 -30.14 4.55 18.18
N LEU A 531 -29.67 4.87 19.38
CA LEU A 531 -28.47 5.69 19.61
C LEU A 531 -27.42 4.90 20.37
N ILE A 532 -26.18 5.01 19.91
CA ILE A 532 -25.01 4.49 20.61
C ILE A 532 -24.09 5.65 20.98
N LEU A 533 -23.80 5.77 22.28
CA LEU A 533 -22.91 6.78 22.83
C LEU A 533 -21.74 6.11 23.53
N ASP A 534 -20.50 6.40 23.08
CA ASP A 534 -19.28 6.01 23.78
C ASP A 534 -18.69 7.25 24.44
N GLU A 535 -18.86 7.36 25.76
CA GLU A 535 -18.60 8.56 26.56
C GLU A 535 -17.16 8.58 27.07
N ALA A 536 -16.23 9.22 26.34
CA ALA A 536 -14.91 9.53 26.86
C ALA A 536 -14.54 11.00 26.58
N THR A 537 -14.59 11.81 27.62
CA THR A 537 -14.31 13.27 27.57
C THR A 537 -13.10 13.64 28.44
N SER A 538 -12.06 12.81 28.52
CA SER A 538 -10.95 12.98 29.44
C SER A 538 -10.00 14.18 29.18
N SER A 539 -10.30 15.04 28.19
CA SER A 539 -9.37 16.11 27.74
C SER A 539 -10.07 17.38 27.28
N VAL A 540 -11.25 17.70 27.86
CA VAL A 540 -12.08 18.85 27.45
C VAL A 540 -12.26 19.79 28.65
N ASP A 541 -12.30 21.11 28.42
CA ASP A 541 -12.56 22.07 29.49
C ASP A 541 -14.01 21.95 30.01
N THR A 542 -14.23 22.36 31.26
CA THR A 542 -15.50 22.20 31.99
C THR A 542 -16.70 22.81 31.27
N ARG A 543 -16.53 23.98 30.61
CA ARG A 543 -17.62 24.65 29.88
C ARG A 543 -18.03 23.87 28.64
N THR A 544 -17.06 23.40 27.85
CA THR A 544 -17.32 22.57 26.68
C THR A 544 -17.90 21.21 27.08
N GLU A 545 -17.47 20.68 28.22
CA GLU A 545 -18.01 19.46 28.82
C GLU A 545 -19.50 19.57 29.13
N GLU A 546 -19.96 20.70 29.75
CA GLU A 546 -21.35 20.94 29.99
C GLU A 546 -22.16 21.05 28.68
N LEU A 547 -21.59 21.67 27.63
CA LEU A 547 -22.24 21.75 26.32
C LEU A 547 -22.38 20.37 25.69
N ILE A 548 -21.35 19.53 25.75
CA ILE A 548 -21.41 18.16 25.25
C ILE A 548 -22.46 17.35 25.99
N GLN A 549 -22.53 17.46 27.33
CA GLN A 549 -23.51 16.76 28.13
C GLN A 549 -24.94 17.16 27.74
N LYS A 550 -25.23 18.47 27.66
CA LYS A 550 -26.55 18.99 27.22
C LYS A 550 -26.90 18.50 25.81
N ALA A 551 -25.93 18.48 24.90
CA ALA A 551 -26.13 17.99 23.54
C ALA A 551 -26.44 16.49 23.52
N MET A 552 -25.72 15.70 24.34
CA MET A 552 -25.96 14.26 24.50
C MET A 552 -27.34 13.99 25.09
N ASP A 553 -27.75 14.70 26.15
CA ASP A 553 -29.08 14.54 26.78
C ASP A 553 -30.19 14.90 25.78
N ALA A 554 -30.04 15.99 25.03
CA ALA A 554 -30.98 16.33 23.96
C ALA A 554 -31.07 15.25 22.87
N LEU A 555 -29.96 14.60 22.55
CA LEU A 555 -29.89 13.54 21.53
C LEU A 555 -30.61 12.26 21.98
N THR A 556 -30.65 11.94 23.28
CA THR A 556 -31.26 10.72 23.82
C THR A 556 -32.81 10.79 23.91
N VAL A 557 -33.41 11.98 23.86
CA VAL A 557 -34.87 12.15 24.01
C VAL A 557 -35.62 11.40 22.92
N GLY A 558 -36.51 10.49 23.33
CA GLY A 558 -37.38 9.73 22.43
C GLY A 558 -36.72 8.61 21.65
N ARG A 559 -35.45 8.29 21.94
CA ARG A 559 -34.66 7.25 21.26
C ARG A 559 -34.20 6.17 22.22
N THR A 560 -34.14 4.93 21.74
CA THR A 560 -33.48 3.85 22.49
C THR A 560 -31.99 4.09 22.52
N SER A 561 -31.39 4.29 23.70
CA SER A 561 -30.00 4.74 23.80
C SER A 561 -29.16 3.76 24.60
N PHE A 562 -28.06 3.31 23.98
CA PHE A 562 -27.02 2.50 24.62
C PHE A 562 -25.81 3.38 24.92
N VAL A 563 -25.51 3.58 26.20
CA VAL A 563 -24.42 4.47 26.63
C VAL A 563 -23.34 3.66 27.33
N ILE A 564 -22.13 3.64 26.77
CA ILE A 564 -20.95 3.15 27.51
C ILE A 564 -20.56 4.24 28.50
N ALA A 565 -21.03 4.09 29.74
CA ALA A 565 -20.96 5.15 30.71
C ALA A 565 -19.63 5.13 31.46
N HIS A 566 -18.96 6.28 31.44
CA HIS A 566 -17.76 6.59 32.24
C HIS A 566 -18.00 7.71 33.25
N ARG A 567 -19.23 8.27 33.29
CA ARG A 567 -19.64 9.37 34.16
C ARG A 567 -20.78 8.96 35.06
N LEU A 568 -20.70 9.46 36.29
CA LEU A 568 -21.70 9.20 37.33
C LEU A 568 -23.10 9.71 36.95
N SER A 569 -23.19 10.91 36.39
CA SER A 569 -24.48 11.52 35.97
C SER A 569 -25.17 10.62 34.93
N THR A 570 -24.48 10.17 33.92
CA THR A 570 -25.03 9.33 32.86
C THR A 570 -25.52 7.98 33.37
N ILE A 571 -24.81 7.41 34.35
CA ILE A 571 -25.17 6.13 34.99
C ILE A 571 -26.44 6.32 35.83
N ARG A 572 -26.51 7.39 36.65
CA ARG A 572 -27.60 7.64 37.56
C ARG A 572 -28.93 7.91 36.83
N ASP A 573 -28.87 8.61 35.71
CA ASP A 573 -30.04 9.02 34.93
C ASP A 573 -30.46 7.97 33.88
N ALA A 574 -29.91 6.74 33.94
CA ALA A 574 -30.28 5.64 33.05
C ALA A 574 -31.53 4.89 33.57
N ASP A 575 -32.47 4.53 32.66
CA ASP A 575 -33.62 3.71 32.97
C ASP A 575 -33.25 2.28 33.35
N MET A 576 -32.12 1.79 32.78
CA MET A 576 -31.58 0.49 33.10
C MET A 576 -30.05 0.52 33.03
N ILE A 577 -29.41 -0.12 33.98
CA ILE A 577 -27.96 -0.32 34.03
C ILE A 577 -27.68 -1.80 33.81
N LEU A 578 -26.83 -2.11 32.83
CA LEU A 578 -26.28 -3.44 32.58
C LEU A 578 -24.83 -3.46 33.09
N VAL A 579 -24.59 -4.21 34.15
CA VAL A 579 -23.27 -4.31 34.77
C VAL A 579 -22.57 -5.54 34.19
N MET A 580 -21.48 -5.31 33.48
CA MET A 580 -20.70 -6.34 32.81
C MET A 580 -19.41 -6.67 33.55
N ASN A 581 -19.13 -7.96 33.67
CA ASN A 581 -17.85 -8.46 34.13
C ASN A 581 -17.47 -9.76 33.40
N GLY A 582 -16.25 -9.82 32.87
CA GLY A 582 -15.75 -11.01 32.19
C GLY A 582 -16.60 -11.50 31.00
N GLY A 583 -17.35 -10.61 30.33
CA GLY A 583 -18.20 -10.93 29.17
C GLY A 583 -19.64 -11.29 29.46
N ASP A 584 -20.04 -11.26 30.74
CA ASP A 584 -21.40 -11.59 31.18
C ASP A 584 -22.05 -10.38 31.85
N ILE A 585 -23.40 -10.35 31.89
CA ILE A 585 -24.17 -9.43 32.72
C ILE A 585 -24.22 -10.05 34.13
N VAL A 586 -23.55 -9.40 35.08
CA VAL A 586 -23.54 -9.86 36.48
C VAL A 586 -24.68 -9.24 37.28
N GLU A 587 -25.11 -8.02 36.93
CA GLU A 587 -26.23 -7.33 37.57
C GLU A 587 -26.98 -6.47 36.54
N ARG A 588 -28.28 -6.28 36.79
CA ARG A 588 -29.16 -5.38 36.04
C ARG A 588 -30.18 -4.72 36.97
N GLY A 589 -30.50 -3.48 36.71
CA GLY A 589 -31.49 -2.71 37.47
C GLY A 589 -31.29 -1.22 37.33
N THR A 590 -32.02 -0.43 38.12
CA THR A 590 -31.80 1.01 38.26
C THR A 590 -30.64 1.32 39.20
N HIS A 591 -30.16 2.56 39.20
CA HIS A 591 -29.11 3.03 40.10
C HIS A 591 -29.39 2.71 41.57
N GLU A 592 -30.62 3.06 42.04
CA GLU A 592 -31.04 2.86 43.43
C GLU A 592 -31.12 1.39 43.81
N GLU A 593 -31.70 0.55 42.91
CA GLU A 593 -31.82 -0.89 43.13
C GLU A 593 -30.47 -1.57 43.25
N LEU A 594 -29.51 -1.20 42.39
CA LEU A 594 -28.19 -1.80 42.36
C LEU A 594 -27.32 -1.36 43.54
N LEU A 595 -27.42 -0.10 43.99
CA LEU A 595 -26.78 0.37 45.21
C LEU A 595 -27.35 -0.35 46.44
N ALA A 596 -28.66 -0.50 46.54
CA ALA A 596 -29.31 -1.17 47.66
C ALA A 596 -28.92 -2.66 47.76
N LYS A 597 -28.62 -3.32 46.62
CA LYS A 597 -28.12 -4.70 46.59
C LYS A 597 -26.69 -4.84 47.20
N GLY A 598 -25.90 -3.77 47.24
CA GLY A 598 -24.52 -3.83 47.76
C GLY A 598 -23.60 -4.79 47.02
N GLY A 599 -23.86 -5.02 45.70
CA GLY A 599 -23.14 -5.98 44.89
C GLY A 599 -21.99 -5.35 44.08
N PHE A 600 -21.64 -5.98 42.98
CA PHE A 600 -20.52 -5.56 42.10
C PHE A 600 -20.65 -4.14 41.57
N TYR A 601 -21.89 -3.69 41.29
CA TYR A 601 -22.15 -2.30 40.92
C TYR A 601 -21.79 -1.32 42.03
N ALA A 602 -22.20 -1.61 43.28
CA ALA A 602 -21.89 -0.76 44.43
C ALA A 602 -20.38 -0.68 44.68
N ASP A 603 -19.65 -1.78 44.48
CA ASP A 603 -18.19 -1.79 44.58
C ASP A 603 -17.52 -0.90 43.53
N ILE A 604 -17.98 -0.98 42.24
CA ILE A 604 -17.48 -0.09 41.18
C ILE A 604 -17.80 1.36 41.51
N TYR A 605 -19.03 1.63 41.93
CA TYR A 605 -19.49 2.97 42.29
C TYR A 605 -18.63 3.57 43.40
N ASN A 606 -18.45 2.86 44.51
CA ASN A 606 -17.68 3.31 45.66
C ASN A 606 -16.19 3.48 45.31
N SER A 607 -15.62 2.62 44.49
CA SER A 607 -14.21 2.70 44.10
C SER A 607 -13.88 3.81 43.10
N GLN A 608 -14.80 4.17 42.24
CA GLN A 608 -14.55 5.14 41.13
C GLN A 608 -15.10 6.54 41.44
N PHE A 609 -16.16 6.66 42.23
CA PHE A 609 -16.90 7.91 42.35
C PHE A 609 -16.96 8.47 43.79
N THR A 610 -16.78 7.67 44.85
CA THR A 610 -16.83 8.16 46.22
C THR A 610 -15.51 8.84 46.67
N LEU A 611 -14.42 8.70 45.94
CA LEU A 611 -13.14 9.41 46.20
C LEU A 611 -13.07 10.80 45.54
N ALA A 612 -14.13 11.23 44.83
CA ALA A 612 -14.19 12.48 44.06
C ALA A 612 -15.11 13.55 44.73
N GLU A 613 -15.76 13.23 45.87
CA GLU A 613 -16.39 14.19 46.79
C GLU A 613 -15.43 14.52 47.94
#